data_c49c9914021cca5517483fe6aeda02e5
#
_entry.id   c49c9914021cca5517483fe6aeda02e5
#
_cell.length_a   1.000
_cell.length_b   1.000
_cell.length_c   1.000
_cell.angle_alpha   90.00
_cell.angle_beta   90.00
_cell.angle_gamma   90.00
#
_symmetry.space_group_name_H-M   'P 1'
#
loop_
_entity.id
_entity.type
_entity.pdbx_description
1 polymer ?
#
loop_
_entity_poly.entity_id
_entity_poly.type
_entity_poly.pdbx_seq_one_letter_code
_entity_poly.pdbx_strand_id
1 'polypeptide(L)'
;MDDVAKNDVAEAATKEKLPAERSVLIVEDDRSFLQRLAKALAQRGFVVATAESVAEGLRQVEQAAPAFAVVDMRLGDGNGLDVISALKRRRPDARGIILTGYGNIATAVNAVKLGAVDYLAKPVDADDVVAALLAHKNKKIEPPENPMSADRVRWEHIQRIYELCGRNVSETARRLNMHRRTLQRILAKRAPR
;
A
#
# COMPACT_ATOMS: atom_id res chain seq x y z
N MET A 1 34.20 31.59 -16.08
CA MET A 1 34.78 30.38 -15.46
C MET A 1 34.12 30.20 -14.08
N ASP A 2 32.81 29.91 -14.02
CA ASP A 2 32.11 29.66 -12.73
C ASP A 2 30.73 29.04 -12.98
N ASP A 3 30.68 27.91 -13.73
CA ASP A 3 29.40 27.25 -13.99
C ASP A 3 29.46 25.70 -13.95
N VAL A 4 30.51 25.14 -13.35
CA VAL A 4 30.70 23.67 -13.23
C VAL A 4 30.46 23.15 -11.82
N ALA A 5 30.31 24.02 -10.81
CA ALA A 5 30.21 23.61 -9.39
C ALA A 5 28.80 23.41 -8.85
N LYS A 6 27.74 23.52 -9.65
CA LYS A 6 26.35 23.39 -9.20
C LYS A 6 25.67 22.05 -9.47
N ASN A 7 26.31 21.15 -10.23
CA ASN A 7 25.69 19.87 -10.60
C ASN A 7 26.10 18.70 -9.70
N ASP A 8 27.14 18.85 -8.85
CA ASP A 8 27.62 17.76 -7.99
C ASP A 8 26.94 17.66 -6.62
N VAL A 9 26.05 18.61 -6.28
CA VAL A 9 25.38 18.63 -4.98
C VAL A 9 24.02 17.92 -5.00
N ALA A 10 23.46 17.66 -6.20
CA ALA A 10 22.15 17.00 -6.34
C ALA A 10 22.24 15.46 -6.35
N GLU A 11 23.42 14.88 -6.56
CA GLU A 11 23.62 13.44 -6.67
C GLU A 11 24.05 12.75 -5.36
N ALA A 12 24.25 13.52 -4.30
CA ALA A 12 24.60 13.03 -2.96
C ALA A 12 23.37 12.82 -2.04
N ALA A 13 22.16 12.90 -2.59
CA ALA A 13 20.94 12.63 -1.83
C ALA A 13 20.77 11.12 -1.65
N THR A 14 21.28 10.67 -0.50
CA THR A 14 20.75 9.51 0.22
C THR A 14 20.93 8.14 -0.43
N LYS A 15 22.15 7.66 -0.55
CA LYS A 15 22.41 6.22 -0.44
C LYS A 15 22.16 5.81 1.01
N GLU A 16 20.91 5.73 1.41
CA GLU A 16 20.52 5.12 2.67
C GLU A 16 21.10 3.70 2.67
N LYS A 17 21.99 3.42 3.62
CA LYS A 17 22.73 2.15 3.68
C LYS A 17 21.71 1.04 3.89
N LEU A 18 21.39 0.31 2.83
CA LEU A 18 20.44 -0.80 2.86
C LEU A 18 20.83 -1.78 3.99
N PRO A 19 19.87 -2.31 4.74
CA PRO A 19 20.13 -3.27 5.80
C PRO A 19 20.84 -4.52 5.26
N ALA A 20 21.61 -5.20 6.13
CA ALA A 20 22.36 -6.40 5.76
C ALA A 20 21.42 -7.51 5.23
N GLU A 21 20.22 -7.62 5.77
CA GLU A 21 19.19 -8.53 5.30
C GLU A 21 18.14 -7.79 4.48
N ARG A 22 17.89 -8.28 3.26
CA ARG A 22 17.09 -7.61 2.23
C ARG A 22 15.91 -8.46 1.73
N SER A 23 15.54 -9.51 2.48
CA SER A 23 14.43 -10.36 2.11
C SER A 23 13.10 -9.60 2.27
N VAL A 24 12.29 -9.54 1.22
CA VAL A 24 10.98 -8.89 1.23
C VAL A 24 9.92 -9.81 0.61
N LEU A 25 8.79 -9.94 1.29
CA LEU A 25 7.60 -10.60 0.76
C LEU A 25 6.60 -9.55 0.29
N ILE A 26 6.13 -9.66 -0.94
CA ILE A 26 5.04 -8.84 -1.48
C ILE A 26 3.80 -9.72 -1.61
N VAL A 27 2.67 -9.30 -1.03
CA VAL A 27 1.39 -10.00 -1.13
C VAL A 27 0.36 -9.08 -1.76
N GLU A 28 -0.10 -9.44 -2.96
CA GLU A 28 -0.95 -8.60 -3.81
C GLU A 28 -1.68 -9.46 -4.84
N ASP A 29 -2.99 -9.32 -4.99
CA ASP A 29 -3.79 -10.09 -5.94
C ASP A 29 -3.85 -9.48 -7.36
N ASP A 30 -3.52 -8.18 -7.52
CA ASP A 30 -3.25 -7.59 -8.83
C ASP A 30 -1.86 -8.02 -9.33
N ARG A 31 -1.82 -9.03 -10.19
CA ARG A 31 -0.59 -9.56 -10.80
C ARG A 31 0.25 -8.49 -11.49
N SER A 32 -0.39 -7.55 -12.16
CA SER A 32 0.31 -6.51 -12.91
C SER A 32 1.03 -5.55 -11.97
N PHE A 33 0.38 -5.18 -10.88
CA PHE A 33 0.98 -4.34 -9.85
C PHE A 33 2.06 -5.12 -9.08
N LEU A 34 1.78 -6.37 -8.68
CA LEU A 34 2.73 -7.26 -8.01
C LEU A 34 4.04 -7.38 -8.78
N GLN A 35 3.97 -7.68 -10.07
CA GLN A 35 5.17 -7.86 -10.91
C GLN A 35 5.96 -6.56 -11.07
N ARG A 36 5.29 -5.41 -11.27
CA ARG A 36 5.96 -4.12 -11.37
C ARG A 36 6.67 -3.76 -10.07
N LEU A 37 6.01 -3.93 -8.93
CA LEU A 37 6.59 -3.63 -7.62
C LEU A 37 7.74 -4.59 -7.30
N ALA A 38 7.58 -5.88 -7.56
CA ALA A 38 8.62 -6.88 -7.34
C ALA A 38 9.89 -6.56 -8.16
N LYS A 39 9.74 -6.25 -9.45
CA LYS A 39 10.85 -5.84 -10.31
C LYS A 39 11.53 -4.57 -9.79
N ALA A 40 10.77 -3.58 -9.38
CA ALA A 40 11.29 -2.32 -8.89
C ALA A 40 12.06 -2.48 -7.56
N LEU A 41 11.58 -3.32 -6.62
CA LEU A 41 12.30 -3.61 -5.38
C LEU A 41 13.55 -4.46 -5.63
N ALA A 42 13.49 -5.44 -6.54
CA ALA A 42 14.66 -6.23 -6.93
C ALA A 42 15.77 -5.35 -7.53
N GLN A 43 15.43 -4.38 -8.36
CA GLN A 43 16.38 -3.40 -8.91
C GLN A 43 17.05 -2.53 -7.83
N ARG A 44 16.38 -2.35 -6.68
CA ARG A 44 16.89 -1.64 -5.51
C ARG A 44 17.64 -2.55 -4.52
N GLY A 45 17.89 -3.81 -4.91
CA GLY A 45 18.72 -4.75 -4.18
C GLY A 45 17.98 -5.58 -3.13
N PHE A 46 16.65 -5.63 -3.14
CA PHE A 46 15.89 -6.55 -2.30
C PHE A 46 15.83 -7.96 -2.92
N VAL A 47 15.83 -8.97 -2.06
CA VAL A 47 15.53 -10.36 -2.41
C VAL A 47 14.02 -10.55 -2.27
N VAL A 48 13.31 -10.58 -3.38
CA VAL A 48 11.85 -10.50 -3.43
C VAL A 48 11.22 -11.87 -3.53
N ALA A 49 10.31 -12.19 -2.61
CA ALA A 49 9.34 -13.26 -2.73
C ALA A 49 7.95 -12.64 -2.98
N THR A 50 7.10 -13.33 -3.72
CA THR A 50 5.75 -12.83 -4.08
C THR A 50 4.69 -13.85 -3.71
N ALA A 51 3.49 -13.36 -3.35
CA ALA A 51 2.30 -14.16 -3.10
C ALA A 51 1.07 -13.42 -3.66
N GLU A 52 0.11 -14.16 -4.21
CA GLU A 52 -1.11 -13.59 -4.81
C GLU A 52 -2.33 -13.70 -3.88
N SER A 53 -2.15 -14.25 -2.67
CA SER A 53 -3.23 -14.49 -1.71
C SER A 53 -2.73 -14.48 -0.26
N VAL A 54 -3.65 -14.34 0.69
CA VAL A 54 -3.35 -14.47 2.12
C VAL A 54 -2.79 -15.86 2.42
N ALA A 55 -3.44 -16.91 1.89
CA ALA A 55 -3.01 -18.30 2.12
C ALA A 55 -1.57 -18.54 1.64
N GLU A 56 -1.20 -18.01 0.49
CA GLU A 56 0.17 -18.12 -0.02
C GLU A 56 1.14 -17.29 0.82
N GLY A 57 0.78 -16.05 1.16
CA GLY A 57 1.58 -15.18 2.03
C GLY A 57 1.89 -15.82 3.38
N LEU A 58 0.90 -16.45 4.02
CA LEU A 58 1.07 -17.17 5.28
C LEU A 58 2.05 -18.34 5.13
N ARG A 59 1.95 -19.14 4.06
CA ARG A 59 2.90 -20.24 3.78
C ARG A 59 4.33 -19.72 3.62
N GLN A 60 4.51 -18.60 2.90
CA GLN A 60 5.83 -17.98 2.71
C GLN A 60 6.42 -17.50 4.04
N VAL A 61 5.61 -16.90 4.91
CA VAL A 61 6.03 -16.48 6.26
C VAL A 61 6.46 -17.66 7.12
N GLU A 62 5.77 -18.80 7.01
CA GLU A 62 6.13 -20.02 7.75
C GLU A 62 7.44 -20.63 7.26
N GLN A 63 7.68 -20.62 5.97
CA GLN A 63 8.87 -21.22 5.35
C GLN A 63 10.13 -20.39 5.58
N ALA A 64 10.04 -19.08 5.38
CA ALA A 64 11.18 -18.19 5.44
C ALA A 64 10.73 -16.78 5.87
N ALA A 65 10.53 -16.57 7.17
CA ALA A 65 10.08 -15.30 7.70
C ALA A 65 10.97 -14.12 7.23
N PRO A 66 10.52 -13.31 6.25
CA PRO A 66 11.34 -12.26 5.64
C PRO A 66 11.58 -11.10 6.60
N ALA A 67 12.63 -10.30 6.34
CA ALA A 67 12.91 -9.08 7.11
C ALA A 67 11.88 -7.99 6.85
N PHE A 68 11.31 -7.98 5.64
CA PHE A 68 10.35 -6.98 5.19
C PHE A 68 9.11 -7.62 4.57
N ALA A 69 7.96 -6.96 4.68
CA ALA A 69 6.77 -7.34 3.94
C ALA A 69 6.01 -6.12 3.43
N VAL A 70 5.44 -6.23 2.24
CA VAL A 70 4.53 -5.25 1.64
C VAL A 70 3.26 -6.00 1.27
N VAL A 71 2.15 -5.68 1.92
CA VAL A 71 0.94 -6.50 1.84
C VAL A 71 -0.25 -5.64 1.50
N ASP A 72 -1.01 -6.01 0.46
CA ASP A 72 -2.30 -5.36 0.24
C ASP A 72 -3.24 -5.70 1.40
N MET A 73 -3.93 -4.70 1.88
CA MET A 73 -4.95 -4.86 2.90
C MET A 73 -6.06 -5.82 2.49
N ARG A 74 -6.48 -5.77 1.22
CA ARG A 74 -7.58 -6.55 0.70
C ARG A 74 -7.13 -7.48 -0.39
N LEU A 75 -7.14 -8.75 -0.09
CA LEU A 75 -6.86 -9.84 -1.01
C LEU A 75 -8.14 -10.62 -1.28
N GLY A 76 -8.21 -11.30 -2.40
CA GLY A 76 -9.38 -12.04 -2.82
C GLY A 76 -9.87 -13.08 -1.81
N ASP A 77 -8.96 -13.63 -1.02
CA ASP A 77 -9.19 -14.68 -0.01
C ASP A 77 -9.16 -14.19 1.45
N GLY A 78 -8.96 -12.86 1.70
CA GLY A 78 -8.95 -12.38 3.07
C GLY A 78 -8.32 -11.01 3.31
N ASN A 79 -7.85 -10.82 4.54
CA ASN A 79 -7.26 -9.57 5.00
C ASN A 79 -5.75 -9.71 5.14
N GLY A 80 -4.99 -8.84 4.47
CA GLY A 80 -3.53 -8.83 4.54
C GLY A 80 -2.95 -8.58 5.93
N LEU A 81 -3.73 -8.04 6.87
CA LEU A 81 -3.31 -7.90 8.26
C LEU A 81 -2.99 -9.25 8.93
N ASP A 82 -3.60 -10.35 8.46
CA ASP A 82 -3.32 -11.68 8.98
C ASP A 82 -1.88 -12.12 8.66
N VAL A 83 -1.40 -11.76 7.46
CA VAL A 83 -0.01 -12.01 7.04
C VAL A 83 0.97 -11.20 7.88
N ILE A 84 0.67 -9.90 8.12
CA ILE A 84 1.51 -9.05 8.99
C ILE A 84 1.56 -9.61 10.42
N SER A 85 0.42 -10.03 10.96
CA SER A 85 0.34 -10.60 12.29
C SER A 85 1.13 -11.91 12.40
N ALA A 86 1.06 -12.78 11.40
CA ALA A 86 1.83 -14.01 11.34
C ALA A 86 3.34 -13.72 11.25
N LEU A 87 3.73 -12.78 10.38
CA LEU A 87 5.13 -12.36 10.24
C LEU A 87 5.68 -11.83 11.57
N LYS A 88 4.93 -10.99 12.26
CA LYS A 88 5.35 -10.43 13.55
C LYS A 88 5.49 -11.48 14.66
N ARG A 89 4.64 -12.50 14.66
CA ARG A 89 4.78 -13.63 15.60
C ARG A 89 6.03 -14.46 15.32
N ARG A 90 6.33 -14.70 14.03
CA ARG A 90 7.45 -15.51 13.59
C ARG A 90 8.78 -14.77 13.68
N ARG A 91 8.76 -13.47 13.37
CA ARG A 91 9.91 -12.57 13.34
C ARG A 91 9.51 -11.19 13.90
N PRO A 92 9.70 -10.95 15.20
CA PRO A 92 9.26 -9.71 15.86
C PRO A 92 9.95 -8.43 15.34
N ASP A 93 11.17 -8.54 14.84
CA ASP A 93 11.95 -7.46 14.25
C ASP A 93 11.58 -7.16 12.79
N ALA A 94 10.86 -8.07 12.11
CA ALA A 94 10.43 -7.85 10.73
C ALA A 94 9.60 -6.57 10.59
N ARG A 95 9.69 -5.93 9.43
CA ARG A 95 8.99 -4.68 9.15
C ARG A 95 7.95 -4.89 8.04
N GLY A 96 6.71 -4.64 8.38
CA GLY A 96 5.59 -4.81 7.46
C GLY A 96 4.91 -3.50 7.14
N ILE A 97 4.58 -3.26 5.87
CA ILE A 97 3.79 -2.15 5.37
C ILE A 97 2.48 -2.70 4.82
N ILE A 98 1.39 -2.01 5.09
CA ILE A 98 0.10 -2.28 4.46
C ILE A 98 -0.11 -1.31 3.31
N LEU A 99 -0.41 -1.85 2.13
CA LEU A 99 -0.95 -1.08 1.02
C LEU A 99 -2.48 -1.05 1.11
N THR A 100 -3.07 0.10 0.84
CA THR A 100 -4.52 0.24 0.90
C THR A 100 -5.05 1.16 -0.19
N GLY A 101 -6.09 0.73 -0.88
CA GLY A 101 -6.85 1.61 -1.80
C GLY A 101 -7.74 2.62 -1.08
N TYR A 102 -7.75 2.64 0.28
CA TYR A 102 -8.60 3.51 1.08
C TYR A 102 -7.85 4.02 2.31
N GLY A 103 -7.59 5.31 2.33
CA GLY A 103 -7.07 6.02 3.51
C GLY A 103 -8.12 6.15 4.62
N ASN A 104 -8.56 5.04 5.22
CA ASN A 104 -9.40 5.10 6.41
C ASN A 104 -8.52 5.06 7.66
N ILE A 105 -8.58 6.12 8.46
CA ILE A 105 -7.81 6.28 9.71
C ILE A 105 -7.99 5.07 10.65
N ALA A 106 -9.21 4.52 10.75
CA ALA A 106 -9.47 3.36 11.58
C ALA A 106 -8.68 2.11 11.13
N THR A 107 -8.50 1.95 9.83
CA THR A 107 -7.73 0.88 9.21
C THR A 107 -6.23 1.02 9.47
N ALA A 108 -5.71 2.25 9.38
CA ALA A 108 -4.32 2.56 9.69
C ALA A 108 -4.00 2.29 11.16
N VAL A 109 -4.89 2.70 12.08
CA VAL A 109 -4.74 2.43 13.52
C VAL A 109 -4.72 0.93 13.81
N ASN A 110 -5.55 0.13 13.16
CA ASN A 110 -5.55 -1.32 13.32
C ASN A 110 -4.27 -1.96 12.76
N ALA A 111 -3.78 -1.53 11.61
CA ALA A 111 -2.54 -2.01 11.04
C ALA A 111 -1.36 -1.79 12.00
N VAL A 112 -1.25 -0.59 12.56
CA VAL A 112 -0.20 -0.25 13.56
C VAL A 112 -0.33 -1.08 14.83
N LYS A 113 -1.55 -1.30 15.36
CA LYS A 113 -1.79 -2.15 16.53
C LYS A 113 -1.38 -3.61 16.31
N LEU A 114 -1.49 -4.11 15.09
CA LEU A 114 -1.10 -5.46 14.69
C LEU A 114 0.38 -5.57 14.30
N GLY A 115 1.14 -4.47 14.42
CA GLY A 115 2.58 -4.47 14.24
C GLY A 115 3.06 -4.06 12.84
N ALA A 116 2.18 -3.56 11.96
CA ALA A 116 2.64 -2.86 10.76
C ALA A 116 3.46 -1.62 11.17
N VAL A 117 4.54 -1.37 10.44
CA VAL A 117 5.39 -0.20 10.69
C VAL A 117 4.74 1.04 10.10
N ASP A 118 4.07 0.87 8.96
CA ASP A 118 3.43 1.96 8.25
C ASP A 118 2.28 1.44 7.35
N TYR A 119 1.51 2.37 6.80
CA TYR A 119 0.53 2.08 5.76
C TYR A 119 0.69 3.11 4.63
N LEU A 120 0.52 2.67 3.39
CA LEU A 120 0.60 3.52 2.21
C LEU A 120 -0.68 3.44 1.39
N ALA A 121 -1.21 4.59 0.99
CA ALA A 121 -2.38 4.64 0.13
C ALA A 121 -1.97 4.40 -1.34
N LYS A 122 -2.69 3.52 -2.03
CA LYS A 122 -2.57 3.37 -3.49
C LYS A 122 -3.22 4.59 -4.20
N PRO A 123 -2.64 5.16 -5.24
CA PRO A 123 -1.45 4.70 -5.95
C PRO A 123 -0.16 5.01 -5.19
N VAL A 124 0.76 4.07 -5.16
CA VAL A 124 2.05 4.16 -4.48
C VAL A 124 3.16 3.78 -5.48
N ASP A 125 4.28 4.45 -5.41
CA ASP A 125 5.45 4.08 -6.17
C ASP A 125 6.47 3.26 -5.34
N ALA A 126 7.49 2.73 -6.02
CA ALA A 126 8.46 1.88 -5.36
C ALA A 126 9.40 2.68 -4.43
N ASP A 127 9.60 3.95 -4.67
CA ASP A 127 10.46 4.79 -3.82
C ASP A 127 9.77 5.11 -2.49
N ASP A 128 8.46 5.37 -2.51
CA ASP A 128 7.64 5.50 -1.30
C ASP A 128 7.66 4.22 -0.47
N VAL A 129 7.54 3.05 -1.13
CA VAL A 129 7.58 1.75 -0.45
C VAL A 129 8.95 1.53 0.20
N VAL A 130 10.05 1.80 -0.50
CA VAL A 130 11.40 1.65 0.04
C VAL A 130 11.64 2.61 1.19
N ALA A 131 11.26 3.88 1.04
CA ALA A 131 11.38 4.87 2.12
C ALA A 131 10.64 4.43 3.38
N ALA A 132 9.41 3.92 3.24
CA ALA A 132 8.64 3.42 4.37
C ALA A 132 9.23 2.12 4.97
N LEU A 133 9.75 1.19 4.14
CA LEU A 133 10.42 -0.03 4.62
C LEU A 133 11.69 0.32 5.41
N LEU A 134 12.44 1.34 5.02
CA LEU A 134 13.71 1.72 5.63
C LEU A 134 13.58 2.78 6.73
N ALA A 135 12.45 3.48 6.82
CA ALA A 135 12.22 4.53 7.80
C ALA A 135 12.51 4.04 9.23
N HIS A 136 13.34 4.74 9.99
CA HIS A 136 13.68 4.37 11.37
C HIS A 136 12.44 4.54 12.28
N LYS A 137 12.32 3.70 13.32
CA LYS A 137 11.20 3.66 14.30
C LYS A 137 10.80 4.99 14.95
N ASN A 138 11.56 6.06 14.74
CA ASN A 138 11.36 7.36 15.40
C ASN A 138 10.68 8.43 14.53
N LYS A 139 10.31 8.13 13.28
CA LYS A 139 9.54 9.10 12.52
C LYS A 139 8.07 8.95 12.93
N LYS A 140 7.58 9.89 13.75
CA LYS A 140 6.12 10.04 13.96
C LYS A 140 5.47 10.09 12.58
N ILE A 141 4.47 9.26 12.37
CA ILE A 141 3.61 9.31 11.19
C ILE A 141 2.97 10.69 11.19
N GLU A 142 3.54 11.61 10.42
CA GLU A 142 2.87 12.88 10.13
C GLU A 142 1.72 12.55 9.16
N PRO A 143 0.49 12.97 9.46
CA PRO A 143 -0.60 12.83 8.50
C PRO A 143 -0.16 13.50 7.20
N PRO A 144 -0.54 12.96 6.02
CA PRO A 144 -0.18 13.56 4.75
C PRO A 144 -0.55 15.04 4.76
N GLU A 145 0.37 15.90 4.33
CA GLU A 145 0.18 17.37 4.33
C GLU A 145 -1.08 17.81 3.56
N ASN A 146 -1.56 16.94 2.66
CA ASN A 146 -2.83 17.12 1.95
C ASN A 146 -3.67 15.82 2.05
N PRO A 147 -4.48 15.65 3.10
CA PRO A 147 -5.44 14.56 3.13
C PRO A 147 -6.42 14.72 1.95
N MET A 148 -6.72 13.61 1.26
CA MET A 148 -7.73 13.63 0.21
C MET A 148 -9.01 14.25 0.74
N SER A 149 -9.61 15.17 -0.05
CA SER A 149 -10.88 15.81 0.35
C SER A 149 -11.94 14.73 0.61
N ALA A 150 -12.83 14.97 1.58
CA ALA A 150 -13.92 14.04 1.89
C ALA A 150 -14.78 13.72 0.66
N ASP A 151 -14.93 14.68 -0.26
CA ASP A 151 -15.65 14.49 -1.52
C ASP A 151 -14.91 13.54 -2.47
N ARG A 152 -13.58 13.58 -2.52
CA ARG A 152 -12.78 12.65 -3.33
C ARG A 152 -12.86 11.23 -2.77
N VAL A 153 -12.72 11.06 -1.47
CA VAL A 153 -12.88 9.75 -0.80
C VAL A 153 -14.26 9.16 -1.07
N ARG A 154 -15.30 9.99 -0.95
CA ARG A 154 -16.68 9.59 -1.24
C ARG A 154 -16.87 9.20 -2.70
N TRP A 155 -16.29 9.96 -3.63
CA TRP A 155 -16.38 9.70 -5.07
C TRP A 155 -15.69 8.39 -5.42
N GLU A 156 -14.48 8.14 -4.94
CA GLU A 156 -13.73 6.89 -5.17
C GLU A 156 -14.46 5.68 -4.60
N HIS A 157 -15.04 5.79 -3.39
CA HIS A 157 -15.86 4.75 -2.81
C HIS A 157 -17.06 4.39 -3.70
N ILE A 158 -17.76 5.39 -4.23
CA ILE A 158 -18.90 5.20 -5.12
C ILE A 158 -18.46 4.52 -6.42
N GLN A 159 -17.37 4.94 -7.05
CA GLN A 159 -16.85 4.34 -8.26
C GLN A 159 -16.52 2.86 -8.06
N ARG A 160 -15.89 2.52 -6.97
CA ARG A 160 -15.55 1.12 -6.66
C ARG A 160 -16.79 0.24 -6.48
N ILE A 161 -17.78 0.69 -5.70
CA ILE A 161 -19.02 -0.10 -5.55
C ILE A 161 -19.73 -0.23 -6.89
N TYR A 162 -19.65 0.78 -7.75
CA TYR A 162 -20.18 0.75 -9.10
C TYR A 162 -19.49 -0.33 -9.96
N GLU A 163 -18.15 -0.43 -9.93
CA GLU A 163 -17.40 -1.49 -10.61
C GLU A 163 -17.74 -2.88 -10.02
N LEU A 164 -17.76 -3.02 -8.69
CA LEU A 164 -18.13 -4.28 -8.02
C LEU A 164 -19.55 -4.75 -8.34
N CYS A 165 -20.45 -3.84 -8.68
CA CYS A 165 -21.81 -4.15 -9.14
C CYS A 165 -21.91 -4.35 -10.67
N GLY A 166 -20.77 -4.56 -11.36
CA GLY A 166 -20.75 -4.72 -12.81
C GLY A 166 -21.30 -3.51 -13.54
N ARG A 167 -21.05 -2.30 -13.02
CA ARG A 167 -21.54 -1.01 -13.52
C ARG A 167 -23.09 -0.87 -13.53
N ASN A 168 -23.76 -1.64 -12.70
CA ASN A 168 -25.21 -1.57 -12.54
C ASN A 168 -25.60 -0.45 -11.57
N VAL A 169 -26.10 0.67 -12.09
CA VAL A 169 -26.50 1.85 -11.30
C VAL A 169 -27.55 1.53 -10.24
N SER A 170 -28.53 0.69 -10.54
CA SER A 170 -29.61 0.38 -9.60
C SER A 170 -29.12 -0.46 -8.43
N GLU A 171 -28.28 -1.45 -8.69
CA GLU A 171 -27.66 -2.29 -7.66
C GLU A 171 -26.70 -1.48 -6.80
N THR A 172 -25.88 -0.65 -7.42
CA THR A 172 -24.95 0.26 -6.73
C THR A 172 -25.69 1.23 -5.81
N ALA A 173 -26.79 1.82 -6.30
CA ALA A 173 -27.60 2.76 -5.52
C ALA A 173 -28.19 2.06 -4.28
N ARG A 174 -28.66 0.81 -4.43
CA ARG A 174 -29.19 -0.02 -3.33
C ARG A 174 -28.11 -0.31 -2.29
N ARG A 175 -26.93 -0.77 -2.73
CA ARG A 175 -25.78 -1.07 -1.82
C ARG A 175 -25.26 0.14 -1.08
N LEU A 176 -25.28 1.31 -1.71
CA LEU A 176 -24.85 2.57 -1.12
C LEU A 176 -25.94 3.28 -0.32
N ASN A 177 -27.14 2.71 -0.26
CA ASN A 177 -28.34 3.34 0.34
C ASN A 177 -28.57 4.77 -0.18
N MET A 178 -28.47 4.92 -1.52
CA MET A 178 -28.56 6.20 -2.22
C MET A 178 -29.71 6.18 -3.24
N HIS A 179 -30.31 7.35 -3.49
CA HIS A 179 -31.22 7.48 -4.62
C HIS A 179 -30.48 7.31 -5.96
N ARG A 180 -31.05 6.51 -6.88
CA ARG A 180 -30.49 6.25 -8.21
C ARG A 180 -30.11 7.56 -8.95
N ARG A 181 -30.95 8.59 -8.88
CA ARG A 181 -30.71 9.90 -9.50
C ARG A 181 -29.49 10.61 -8.92
N THR A 182 -29.29 10.51 -7.61
CA THR A 182 -28.11 11.08 -6.93
C THR A 182 -26.84 10.37 -7.38
N LEU A 183 -26.86 9.04 -7.46
CA LEU A 183 -25.74 8.25 -7.93
C LEU A 183 -25.38 8.58 -9.39
N GLN A 184 -26.36 8.65 -10.29
CA GLN A 184 -26.14 9.03 -11.70
C GLN A 184 -25.46 10.39 -11.81
N ARG A 185 -25.90 11.39 -11.01
CA ARG A 185 -25.29 12.74 -10.99
C ARG A 185 -23.83 12.71 -10.51
N ILE A 186 -23.50 11.82 -9.57
CA ILE A 186 -22.12 11.69 -9.06
C ILE A 186 -21.25 10.98 -10.09
N LEU A 187 -21.73 9.90 -10.71
CA LEU A 187 -21.00 9.14 -11.73
C LEU A 187 -20.73 9.98 -13.00
N ALA A 188 -21.58 10.95 -13.31
CA ALA A 188 -21.41 11.86 -14.45
C ALA A 188 -20.38 12.97 -14.19
N LYS A 189 -19.97 13.19 -12.94
CA LYS A 189 -18.96 14.20 -12.58
C LYS A 189 -17.56 13.63 -12.67
N ARG A 190 -16.59 14.49 -13.05
CA ARG A 190 -15.16 14.15 -12.92
C ARG A 190 -14.78 14.03 -11.44
N ALA A 191 -13.69 13.29 -11.17
CA ALA A 191 -13.14 13.16 -9.81
C ALA A 191 -12.93 14.57 -9.20
N PRO A 192 -13.38 14.80 -7.96
CA PRO A 192 -13.03 16.03 -7.22
C PRO A 192 -11.50 16.12 -7.05
N ARG A 193 -10.98 17.33 -7.11
CA ARG A 193 -9.55 17.59 -6.84
C ARG A 193 -9.27 17.49 -5.35
#